data_6259a8073d98aa0c6a8e5401a309cc7a
#
_entry.id   6259a8073d98aa0c6a8e5401a309cc7a
#
_cell.length_a   1.000
_cell.length_b   1.000
_cell.length_c   1.000
_cell.angle_alpha   90.00
_cell.angle_beta   90.00
_cell.angle_gamma   90.00
#
_symmetry.space_group_name_H-M   'P 1'
#
loop_
_entity.id
_entity.type
_entity.pdbx_description
1 polymer ?
#
loop_
_entity_poly.entity_id
_entity_poly.type
_entity_poly.pdbx_seq_one_letter_code
_entity_poly.pdbx_strand_id
1 'polypeptide(L)'
;MPTAPGGEPVTDAGGPVADGPVLVINAGSSSLKYQLVVADSGESLATGLIERIGLDDGRARHSVDGQDHVLEQEIPDHAAAFDVLTAQFAEHGPDLQTAAPVAVGHRVVHGGAQFASTVLIDDEVLATLRRLVPLAPLHNPGNIAGIETALETFPDLPQVAVFDTAFHQTMPPAAYTYAVPLSWRQTFNIRAYGFHGTSHAYVSRRVADLLDRPLEETNTVVLHLGNGASACAVQGGRSVDTSMGLSPLGGLVMGTRPGDLDPGLPAHLSRVAGMTLPEFDHALNKESGLQALAGDSDFRQVMERRDAGDEAAGLAFDVVVHRLVRHLGALALVLGRLDAIAFTAGIGENSPELRAAVLERAGLLGVALDAAANESPDGETRISTADSAVAAFVVPTNEEWEIAREATRLLGHEAVYRPTEHERASLVAALDAGHANPDSLREWSEVRKGLSGQP
;
A
#
# COMPACT_ATOMS: atom_id res chain seq x y z
N MET A 1 31.61 -16.41 16.13
CA MET A 1 30.72 -15.34 15.66
C MET A 1 31.37 -14.75 14.41
N PRO A 2 30.83 -14.92 13.19
CA PRO A 2 31.29 -14.17 12.03
C PRO A 2 30.49 -12.87 11.92
N THR A 3 31.21 -11.76 11.77
CA THR A 3 30.72 -10.42 11.54
C THR A 3 30.03 -10.34 10.18
N ALA A 4 28.84 -9.75 10.13
CA ALA A 4 28.13 -9.46 8.89
C ALA A 4 28.90 -8.40 8.06
N PRO A 5 28.96 -8.54 6.72
CA PRO A 5 29.54 -7.51 5.87
C PRO A 5 28.61 -6.31 5.76
N GLY A 6 29.16 -5.12 6.01
CA GLY A 6 28.49 -3.85 5.83
C GLY A 6 28.14 -3.62 4.36
N GLY A 7 26.87 -3.43 4.07
CA GLY A 7 26.40 -2.97 2.76
C GLY A 7 26.59 -1.45 2.65
N GLU A 8 27.26 -1.01 1.60
CA GLU A 8 27.36 0.42 1.25
C GLU A 8 25.96 1.00 0.90
N PRO A 9 25.73 2.28 1.20
CA PRO A 9 24.47 2.94 0.86
C PRO A 9 24.32 3.03 -0.67
N VAL A 10 23.14 2.66 -1.16
CA VAL A 10 22.76 2.89 -2.55
C VAL A 10 22.55 4.38 -2.71
N THR A 11 23.52 5.08 -3.24
CA THR A 11 23.34 6.44 -3.76
C THR A 11 22.41 6.37 -4.96
N ASP A 12 21.35 7.15 -4.92
CA ASP A 12 20.41 7.38 -6.03
C ASP A 12 21.17 8.05 -7.19
N ALA A 13 21.85 7.24 -8.01
CA ALA A 13 22.48 7.70 -9.23
C ALA A 13 21.42 7.60 -10.33
N GLY A 14 20.64 8.70 -10.50
CA GLY A 14 19.61 8.82 -11.51
C GLY A 14 20.10 8.41 -12.91
N GLY A 15 19.64 7.25 -13.35
CA GLY A 15 19.60 6.91 -14.77
C GLY A 15 18.47 7.71 -15.44
N PRO A 16 18.45 7.81 -16.78
CA PRO A 16 17.36 8.49 -17.46
C PRO A 16 16.04 7.78 -17.11
N VAL A 17 15.19 8.48 -16.37
CA VAL A 17 13.80 8.07 -16.10
C VAL A 17 13.05 8.08 -17.44
N ALA A 18 12.15 7.14 -17.66
CA ALA A 18 11.28 7.17 -18.82
C ALA A 18 10.37 8.41 -18.70
N ASP A 19 10.64 9.44 -19.50
CA ASP A 19 9.89 10.70 -19.47
C ASP A 19 8.47 10.47 -20.00
N GLY A 20 7.48 10.71 -19.18
CA GLY A 20 6.07 10.65 -19.57
C GLY A 20 5.13 10.27 -18.42
N PRO A 21 3.81 10.44 -18.61
CA PRO A 21 2.83 10.04 -17.62
C PRO A 21 2.72 8.50 -17.54
N VAL A 22 2.26 8.01 -16.42
CA VAL A 22 1.92 6.60 -16.19
C VAL A 22 0.41 6.50 -15.99
N LEU A 23 -0.23 5.56 -16.67
CA LEU A 23 -1.62 5.20 -16.40
C LEU A 23 -1.63 4.23 -15.21
N VAL A 24 -2.05 4.71 -14.06
CA VAL A 24 -2.14 3.89 -12.84
C VAL A 24 -3.53 3.29 -12.74
N ILE A 25 -3.57 1.99 -12.50
CA ILE A 25 -4.80 1.18 -12.37
C ILE A 25 -4.85 0.51 -11.00
N ASN A 26 -5.99 0.67 -10.34
CA ASN A 26 -6.33 -0.06 -9.12
C ASN A 26 -7.68 -0.77 -9.34
N ALA A 27 -7.62 -2.03 -9.75
CA ALA A 27 -8.78 -2.85 -10.04
C ALA A 27 -9.21 -3.66 -8.80
N GLY A 28 -10.42 -3.44 -8.33
CA GLY A 28 -11.09 -4.24 -7.32
C GLY A 28 -12.04 -5.28 -7.95
N SER A 29 -12.78 -6.02 -7.13
CA SER A 29 -13.76 -7.01 -7.61
C SER A 29 -14.98 -6.39 -8.33
N SER A 30 -15.35 -5.16 -7.97
CA SER A 30 -16.51 -4.45 -8.51
C SER A 30 -16.23 -2.97 -8.80
N SER A 31 -14.96 -2.60 -8.87
CA SER A 31 -14.55 -1.20 -9.14
C SER A 31 -13.21 -1.15 -9.86
N LEU A 32 -13.02 -0.09 -10.63
CA LEU A 32 -11.77 0.25 -11.29
C LEU A 32 -11.48 1.73 -11.03
N LYS A 33 -10.44 2.03 -10.25
CA LYS A 33 -9.90 3.38 -10.10
C LYS A 33 -8.71 3.55 -11.03
N TYR A 34 -8.63 4.68 -11.71
CA TYR A 34 -7.50 4.98 -12.57
C TYR A 34 -7.06 6.43 -12.43
N GLN A 35 -5.80 6.67 -12.75
CA GLN A 35 -5.23 8.01 -12.79
C GLN A 35 -4.10 8.07 -13.82
N LEU A 36 -4.07 9.13 -14.63
CA LEU A 36 -2.95 9.45 -15.48
C LEU A 36 -2.05 10.45 -14.75
N VAL A 37 -0.85 10.02 -14.35
CA VAL A 37 0.05 10.77 -13.45
C VAL A 37 1.38 11.03 -14.11
N VAL A 38 1.86 12.26 -14.04
CA VAL A 38 3.24 12.63 -14.40
C VAL A 38 4.16 12.19 -13.26
N ALA A 39 5.04 11.21 -13.50
CA ALA A 39 5.84 10.57 -12.47
C ALA A 39 6.78 11.52 -11.72
N ASP A 40 7.36 12.51 -12.41
CA ASP A 40 8.33 13.45 -11.84
C ASP A 40 7.68 14.47 -10.90
N SER A 41 6.52 15.01 -11.28
CA SER A 41 5.86 16.08 -10.53
C SER A 41 4.74 15.59 -9.61
N GLY A 42 4.17 14.41 -9.87
CA GLY A 42 2.94 13.95 -9.24
C GLY A 42 1.68 14.63 -9.76
N GLU A 43 1.80 15.42 -10.83
CA GLU A 43 0.66 16.07 -11.46
C GLU A 43 -0.31 15.02 -12.01
N SER A 44 -1.57 15.16 -11.62
CA SER A 44 -2.65 14.32 -12.11
C SER A 44 -3.27 14.96 -13.35
N LEU A 45 -3.09 14.34 -14.50
CA LEU A 45 -3.67 14.82 -15.77
C LEU A 45 -5.14 14.43 -15.89
N ALA A 46 -5.54 13.30 -15.34
CA ALA A 46 -6.92 12.86 -15.23
C ALA A 46 -7.06 11.81 -14.12
N THR A 47 -8.25 11.75 -13.51
CA THR A 47 -8.64 10.68 -12.57
C THR A 47 -9.95 10.05 -12.99
N GLY A 48 -10.17 8.80 -12.63
CA GLY A 48 -11.46 8.16 -12.85
C GLY A 48 -11.76 7.07 -11.86
N LEU A 49 -13.06 6.85 -11.70
CA LEU A 49 -13.60 5.80 -10.84
C LEU A 49 -14.80 5.17 -11.55
N ILE A 50 -14.70 3.87 -11.78
CA ILE A 50 -15.78 3.05 -12.31
C ILE A 50 -16.22 2.12 -11.20
N GLU A 51 -17.49 2.18 -10.86
CA GLU A 51 -18.06 1.46 -9.71
C GLU A 51 -19.21 0.57 -10.15
N ARG A 52 -19.53 -0.42 -9.31
CA ARG A 52 -20.68 -1.32 -9.49
C ARG A 52 -20.54 -2.17 -10.76
N ILE A 53 -19.30 -2.53 -11.10
CA ILE A 53 -19.00 -3.48 -12.18
C ILE A 53 -19.67 -4.82 -11.85
N GLY A 54 -20.37 -5.40 -12.83
CA GLY A 54 -21.18 -6.60 -12.67
C GLY A 54 -22.60 -6.35 -12.19
N LEU A 55 -23.03 -5.09 -12.05
CA LEU A 55 -24.41 -4.71 -11.72
C LEU A 55 -25.05 -3.89 -12.86
N ASP A 56 -26.40 -3.89 -12.91
CA ASP A 56 -27.16 -3.23 -13.98
C ASP A 56 -27.03 -1.67 -13.95
N ASP A 57 -26.60 -1.11 -12.82
CA ASP A 57 -26.49 0.32 -12.57
C ASP A 57 -25.05 0.76 -12.33
N GLY A 58 -24.13 0.32 -13.18
CA GLY A 58 -22.75 0.75 -13.19
C GLY A 58 -22.63 2.28 -13.34
N ARG A 59 -21.60 2.84 -12.72
CA ARG A 59 -21.33 4.28 -12.76
C ARG A 59 -19.85 4.53 -13.01
N ALA A 60 -19.55 5.40 -13.97
CA ALA A 60 -18.21 5.89 -14.23
C ALA A 60 -18.17 7.41 -13.99
N ARG A 61 -17.12 7.88 -13.34
CA ARG A 61 -16.77 9.29 -13.21
C ARG A 61 -15.35 9.47 -13.74
N HIS A 62 -15.18 10.41 -14.63
CA HIS A 62 -13.90 10.85 -15.15
C HIS A 62 -13.72 12.33 -14.84
N SER A 63 -12.59 12.70 -14.24
CA SER A 63 -12.29 14.08 -13.85
C SER A 63 -11.03 14.55 -14.58
N VAL A 64 -11.16 15.64 -15.32
CA VAL A 64 -10.10 16.29 -16.07
C VAL A 64 -10.27 17.81 -15.97
N ASP A 65 -9.19 18.55 -15.76
CA ASP A 65 -9.19 20.03 -15.64
C ASP A 65 -10.22 20.56 -14.60
N GLY A 66 -10.44 19.80 -13.51
CA GLY A 66 -11.39 20.14 -12.46
C GLY A 66 -12.86 19.94 -12.83
N GLN A 67 -13.16 19.31 -13.95
CA GLN A 67 -14.51 18.97 -14.39
C GLN A 67 -14.78 17.47 -14.28
N ASP A 68 -15.93 17.13 -13.70
CA ASP A 68 -16.39 15.74 -13.57
C ASP A 68 -17.33 15.39 -14.72
N HIS A 69 -17.02 14.30 -15.42
CA HIS A 69 -17.86 13.68 -16.43
C HIS A 69 -18.40 12.37 -15.89
N VAL A 70 -19.72 12.26 -15.78
CA VAL A 70 -20.38 11.09 -15.17
C VAL A 70 -21.15 10.35 -16.25
N LEU A 71 -20.96 9.02 -16.28
CA LEU A 71 -21.68 8.10 -17.14
C LEU A 71 -22.36 7.04 -16.27
N GLU A 72 -23.65 6.81 -16.46
CA GLU A 72 -24.41 5.75 -15.80
C GLU A 72 -24.90 4.78 -16.86
N GLN A 73 -24.44 3.55 -16.78
CA GLN A 73 -24.82 2.46 -17.69
C GLN A 73 -24.49 1.11 -17.07
N GLU A 74 -25.03 0.04 -17.64
CA GLU A 74 -24.57 -1.32 -17.33
C GLU A 74 -23.10 -1.50 -17.71
N ILE A 75 -22.30 -2.01 -16.76
CA ILE A 75 -20.87 -2.32 -16.93
C ILE A 75 -20.69 -3.77 -16.43
N PRO A 76 -20.83 -4.78 -17.31
CA PRO A 76 -20.98 -6.17 -16.91
C PRO A 76 -19.69 -6.78 -16.33
N ASP A 77 -18.52 -6.30 -16.76
CA ASP A 77 -17.22 -6.86 -16.37
C ASP A 77 -16.08 -5.83 -16.48
N HIS A 78 -14.85 -6.27 -16.20
CA HIS A 78 -13.67 -5.42 -16.30
C HIS A 78 -13.34 -5.03 -17.76
N ALA A 79 -13.64 -5.86 -18.75
CA ALA A 79 -13.43 -5.51 -20.15
C ALA A 79 -14.30 -4.31 -20.54
N ALA A 80 -15.59 -4.35 -20.22
CA ALA A 80 -16.48 -3.20 -20.40
C ALA A 80 -16.04 -1.96 -19.59
N ALA A 81 -15.46 -2.14 -18.41
CA ALA A 81 -14.92 -1.03 -17.64
C ALA A 81 -13.71 -0.38 -18.34
N PHE A 82 -12.84 -1.13 -18.98
CA PHE A 82 -11.73 -0.58 -19.78
C PHE A 82 -12.21 0.08 -21.07
N ASP A 83 -13.28 -0.44 -21.71
CA ASP A 83 -13.92 0.24 -22.83
C ASP A 83 -14.48 1.60 -22.40
N VAL A 84 -15.12 1.68 -21.23
CA VAL A 84 -15.59 2.93 -20.65
C VAL A 84 -14.40 3.87 -20.35
N LEU A 85 -13.33 3.36 -19.71
CA LEU A 85 -12.13 4.16 -19.44
C LEU A 85 -11.56 4.77 -20.71
N THR A 86 -11.34 3.99 -21.75
CA THR A 86 -10.79 4.48 -23.03
C THR A 86 -11.71 5.46 -23.72
N ALA A 87 -13.03 5.23 -23.69
CA ALA A 87 -14.03 6.15 -24.20
C ALA A 87 -14.04 7.49 -23.46
N GLN A 88 -13.93 7.49 -22.12
CA GLN A 88 -13.85 8.70 -21.31
C GLN A 88 -12.61 9.55 -21.68
N PHE A 89 -11.44 8.91 -21.83
CA PHE A 89 -10.24 9.62 -22.31
C PHE A 89 -10.40 10.16 -23.74
N ALA A 90 -11.02 9.42 -24.63
CA ALA A 90 -11.23 9.85 -26.02
C ALA A 90 -12.23 11.00 -26.13
N GLU A 91 -13.27 11.05 -25.29
CA GLU A 91 -14.34 12.05 -25.35
C GLU A 91 -13.99 13.31 -24.56
N HIS A 92 -13.34 13.16 -23.41
CA HIS A 92 -13.13 14.26 -22.45
C HIS A 92 -11.66 14.62 -22.25
N GLY A 93 -10.72 13.76 -22.68
CA GLY A 93 -9.27 14.00 -22.60
C GLY A 93 -8.65 13.56 -21.25
N PRO A 94 -7.34 13.76 -21.12
CA PRO A 94 -6.42 14.05 -22.20
C PRO A 94 -6.35 12.88 -23.22
N ASP A 95 -6.18 13.19 -24.50
CA ASP A 95 -6.01 12.16 -25.53
C ASP A 95 -4.74 11.32 -25.25
N LEU A 96 -4.93 10.02 -25.02
CA LEU A 96 -3.86 9.08 -24.70
C LEU A 96 -2.81 8.90 -25.82
N GLN A 97 -3.11 9.34 -27.05
CA GLN A 97 -2.11 9.36 -28.13
C GLN A 97 -1.17 10.56 -28.00
N THR A 98 -1.66 11.68 -27.48
CA THR A 98 -0.90 12.91 -27.30
C THR A 98 -0.21 12.95 -25.93
N ALA A 99 -0.93 12.57 -24.87
CA ALA A 99 -0.40 12.39 -23.52
C ALA A 99 0.06 10.94 -23.30
N ALA A 100 0.77 10.39 -24.31
CA ALA A 100 1.11 8.97 -24.39
C ALA A 100 1.72 8.44 -23.09
N PRO A 101 1.04 7.56 -22.36
CA PRO A 101 1.61 6.95 -21.16
C PRO A 101 2.81 6.08 -21.53
N VAL A 102 3.85 6.12 -20.69
CA VAL A 102 5.07 5.30 -20.87
C VAL A 102 4.92 3.90 -20.30
N ALA A 103 3.92 3.69 -19.43
CA ALA A 103 3.59 2.41 -18.82
C ALA A 103 2.16 2.40 -18.27
N VAL A 104 1.66 1.20 -17.98
CA VAL A 104 0.52 0.99 -17.09
C VAL A 104 1.04 0.44 -15.76
N GLY A 105 0.80 1.17 -14.67
CA GLY A 105 1.15 0.76 -13.30
C GLY A 105 -0.05 0.15 -12.60
N HIS A 106 0.08 -1.08 -12.10
CA HIS A 106 -0.99 -1.79 -11.40
C HIS A 106 -0.72 -1.86 -9.91
N ARG A 107 -1.68 -1.42 -9.10
CA ARG A 107 -1.68 -1.79 -7.69
C ARG A 107 -2.08 -3.24 -7.53
N VAL A 108 -1.25 -4.02 -6.86
CA VAL A 108 -1.53 -5.41 -6.49
C VAL A 108 -1.48 -5.54 -4.98
N VAL A 109 -2.56 -6.03 -4.38
CA VAL A 109 -2.67 -6.04 -2.90
C VAL A 109 -1.68 -6.99 -2.27
N HIS A 110 -1.44 -8.18 -2.85
CA HIS A 110 -0.59 -9.17 -2.19
C HIS A 110 0.42 -9.81 -3.14
N GLY A 111 1.70 -9.53 -2.89
CA GLY A 111 2.84 -10.09 -3.64
C GLY A 111 3.46 -11.36 -3.02
N GLY A 112 2.94 -11.83 -1.87
CA GLY A 112 3.52 -12.97 -1.15
C GLY A 112 4.94 -12.66 -0.66
N ALA A 113 5.74 -13.69 -0.49
CA ALA A 113 7.17 -13.59 -0.25
C ALA A 113 7.97 -13.53 -1.57
N GLN A 114 7.31 -13.72 -2.71
CA GLN A 114 7.91 -13.79 -4.04
C GLN A 114 8.24 -12.40 -4.60
N PHE A 115 7.39 -11.42 -4.32
CA PHE A 115 7.57 -10.08 -4.84
C PHE A 115 7.98 -9.11 -3.73
N ALA A 116 9.27 -8.84 -3.65
CA ALA A 116 9.86 -7.90 -2.68
C ALA A 116 10.07 -6.48 -3.27
N SER A 117 9.73 -6.29 -4.53
CA SER A 117 9.85 -5.04 -5.28
C SER A 117 8.84 -4.99 -6.41
N THR A 118 8.75 -3.83 -7.04
CA THR A 118 8.04 -3.59 -8.30
C THR A 118 8.62 -4.46 -9.43
N VAL A 119 7.75 -5.05 -10.27
CA VAL A 119 8.16 -5.94 -11.37
C VAL A 119 7.42 -5.62 -12.67
N LEU A 120 8.05 -5.89 -13.82
CA LEU A 120 7.36 -6.00 -15.10
C LEU A 120 6.49 -7.25 -15.11
N ILE A 121 5.30 -7.11 -15.65
CA ILE A 121 4.33 -8.20 -15.74
C ILE A 121 4.58 -8.98 -17.02
N ASP A 122 4.86 -10.28 -16.84
CA ASP A 122 4.94 -11.29 -17.87
C ASP A 122 4.07 -12.50 -17.49
N ASP A 123 4.10 -13.55 -18.29
CA ASP A 123 3.33 -14.78 -18.05
C ASP A 123 3.70 -15.47 -16.73
N GLU A 124 4.98 -15.39 -16.31
CA GLU A 124 5.46 -15.99 -15.07
C GLU A 124 4.95 -15.21 -13.85
N VAL A 125 5.00 -13.88 -13.92
CA VAL A 125 4.42 -13.00 -12.89
C VAL A 125 2.92 -13.27 -12.76
N LEU A 126 2.16 -13.31 -13.87
CA LEU A 126 0.73 -13.64 -13.84
C LEU A 126 0.45 -15.03 -13.26
N ALA A 127 1.22 -16.04 -13.67
CA ALA A 127 1.08 -17.39 -13.11
C ALA A 127 1.37 -17.40 -11.59
N THR A 128 2.32 -16.61 -11.14
CA THR A 128 2.63 -16.46 -9.71
C THR A 128 1.52 -15.75 -8.96
N LEU A 129 0.98 -14.65 -9.49
CA LEU A 129 -0.16 -13.95 -8.90
C LEU A 129 -1.38 -14.87 -8.73
N ARG A 130 -1.67 -15.71 -9.72
CA ARG A 130 -2.75 -16.70 -9.61
C ARG A 130 -2.51 -17.71 -8.48
N ARG A 131 -1.26 -18.13 -8.24
CA ARG A 131 -0.90 -18.99 -7.08
C ARG A 131 -1.04 -18.28 -5.75
N LEU A 132 -0.92 -16.94 -5.71
CA LEU A 132 -1.06 -16.12 -4.49
C LEU A 132 -2.51 -15.77 -4.14
N VAL A 133 -3.49 -16.08 -4.98
CA VAL A 133 -4.92 -15.82 -4.70
C VAL A 133 -5.36 -16.31 -3.31
N PRO A 134 -4.93 -17.48 -2.79
CA PRO A 134 -5.32 -17.92 -1.44
C PRO A 134 -4.87 -16.99 -0.30
N LEU A 135 -3.86 -16.14 -0.50
CA LEU A 135 -3.41 -15.16 0.49
C LEU A 135 -4.27 -13.89 0.50
N ALA A 136 -4.89 -13.54 -0.62
CA ALA A 136 -5.76 -12.37 -0.76
C ALA A 136 -6.97 -12.67 -1.66
N PRO A 137 -7.86 -13.59 -1.26
CA PRO A 137 -8.95 -14.08 -2.11
C PRO A 137 -10.00 -13.02 -2.44
N LEU A 138 -10.09 -11.94 -1.65
CA LEU A 138 -11.01 -10.83 -1.89
C LEU A 138 -10.43 -9.73 -2.79
N HIS A 139 -9.12 -9.75 -3.08
CA HIS A 139 -8.42 -8.65 -3.78
C HIS A 139 -7.69 -9.12 -5.03
N ASN A 140 -6.79 -10.11 -4.92
CA ASN A 140 -5.95 -10.54 -6.04
C ASN A 140 -6.72 -10.98 -7.28
N PRO A 141 -7.90 -11.64 -7.21
CA PRO A 141 -8.68 -11.96 -8.41
C PRO A 141 -9.07 -10.71 -9.22
N GLY A 142 -9.53 -9.65 -8.56
CA GLY A 142 -9.84 -8.37 -9.22
C GLY A 142 -8.60 -7.70 -9.81
N ASN A 143 -7.47 -7.72 -9.07
CA ASN A 143 -6.21 -7.19 -9.59
C ASN A 143 -5.76 -7.93 -10.85
N ILE A 144 -5.83 -9.28 -10.85
CA ILE A 144 -5.46 -10.11 -12.02
C ILE A 144 -6.36 -9.80 -13.21
N ALA A 145 -7.69 -9.74 -13.02
CA ALA A 145 -8.61 -9.40 -14.07
C ALA A 145 -8.31 -8.03 -14.70
N GLY A 146 -8.02 -7.02 -13.85
CA GLY A 146 -7.61 -5.70 -14.34
C GLY A 146 -6.30 -5.73 -15.13
N ILE A 147 -5.31 -6.51 -14.71
CA ILE A 147 -4.04 -6.67 -15.42
C ILE A 147 -4.26 -7.35 -16.77
N GLU A 148 -5.00 -8.47 -16.81
CA GLU A 148 -5.29 -9.22 -18.04
C GLU A 148 -6.00 -8.34 -19.08
N THR A 149 -6.99 -7.56 -18.63
CA THR A 149 -7.70 -6.63 -19.50
C THR A 149 -6.80 -5.49 -19.97
N ALA A 150 -5.92 -4.96 -19.11
CA ALA A 150 -4.98 -3.91 -19.50
C ALA A 150 -3.95 -4.39 -20.53
N LEU A 151 -3.48 -5.63 -20.43
CA LEU A 151 -2.60 -6.26 -21.43
C LEU A 151 -3.27 -6.35 -22.82
N GLU A 152 -4.58 -6.63 -22.84
CA GLU A 152 -5.36 -6.68 -24.09
C GLU A 152 -5.63 -5.24 -24.64
N THR A 153 -5.93 -4.29 -23.77
CA THR A 153 -6.29 -2.91 -24.15
C THR A 153 -5.07 -2.09 -24.57
N PHE A 154 -3.93 -2.29 -23.89
CA PHE A 154 -2.68 -1.55 -24.11
C PHE A 154 -1.50 -2.52 -24.37
N PRO A 155 -1.53 -3.29 -25.47
CA PRO A 155 -0.55 -4.36 -25.73
C PRO A 155 0.88 -3.86 -25.95
N ASP A 156 1.04 -2.60 -26.35
CA ASP A 156 2.34 -2.00 -26.63
C ASP A 156 2.97 -1.30 -25.42
N LEU A 157 2.21 -1.14 -24.33
CA LEU A 157 2.70 -0.49 -23.12
C LEU A 157 3.26 -1.51 -22.13
N PRO A 158 4.43 -1.24 -21.52
CA PRO A 158 4.92 -2.01 -20.37
C PRO A 158 3.88 -2.03 -19.25
N GLN A 159 3.59 -3.22 -18.73
CA GLN A 159 2.68 -3.40 -17.60
C GLN A 159 3.53 -3.66 -16.35
N VAL A 160 3.31 -2.88 -15.29
CA VAL A 160 4.14 -2.90 -14.07
C VAL A 160 3.28 -3.21 -12.85
N ALA A 161 3.64 -4.21 -12.06
CA ALA A 161 2.98 -4.51 -10.78
C ALA A 161 3.71 -3.87 -9.60
N VAL A 162 2.98 -3.10 -8.80
CA VAL A 162 3.43 -2.51 -7.54
C VAL A 162 2.60 -3.11 -6.41
N PHE A 163 3.28 -3.69 -5.41
CA PHE A 163 2.63 -4.49 -4.38
C PHE A 163 2.50 -3.76 -3.06
N ASP A 164 1.32 -3.77 -2.45
CA ASP A 164 1.11 -3.22 -1.10
C ASP A 164 2.01 -3.89 -0.05
N THR A 165 2.39 -5.15 -0.28
CA THR A 165 3.23 -5.93 0.64
C THR A 165 4.73 -5.74 0.42
N ALA A 166 5.17 -5.20 -0.72
CA ALA A 166 6.58 -5.14 -1.09
C ALA A 166 7.41 -4.27 -0.14
N PHE A 167 6.90 -3.10 0.24
CA PHE A 167 7.58 -2.19 1.18
C PHE A 167 7.92 -2.87 2.51
N HIS A 168 7.06 -3.79 2.97
CA HIS A 168 7.25 -4.50 4.23
C HIS A 168 8.17 -5.72 4.13
N GLN A 169 8.68 -6.07 2.94
CA GLN A 169 9.66 -7.17 2.80
C GLN A 169 11.01 -6.83 3.43
N THR A 170 11.24 -5.57 3.79
CA THR A 170 12.42 -5.13 4.54
C THR A 170 12.34 -5.41 6.04
N MET A 171 11.19 -5.85 6.56
CA MET A 171 11.06 -6.23 7.97
C MET A 171 12.06 -7.34 8.35
N PRO A 172 12.72 -7.24 9.53
CA PRO A 172 13.60 -8.29 10.00
C PRO A 172 12.82 -9.56 10.37
N PRO A 173 13.46 -10.76 10.33
CA PRO A 173 12.81 -12.02 10.65
C PRO A 173 12.06 -12.04 11.99
N ALA A 174 12.56 -11.33 12.98
CA ALA A 174 11.91 -11.25 14.31
C ALA A 174 10.55 -10.53 14.25
N ALA A 175 10.36 -9.57 13.34
CA ALA A 175 9.11 -8.82 13.20
C ALA A 175 8.05 -9.62 12.40
N TYR A 176 8.44 -10.28 11.31
CA TYR A 176 7.46 -10.96 10.46
C TYR A 176 7.16 -12.41 10.85
N THR A 177 7.94 -13.03 11.74
CA THR A 177 7.77 -14.46 12.07
C THR A 177 6.74 -14.67 13.15
N TYR A 178 5.69 -15.42 12.83
CA TYR A 178 4.75 -15.90 13.85
C TYR A 178 5.32 -17.10 14.63
N ALA A 179 5.09 -17.12 15.94
CA ALA A 179 5.47 -18.21 16.83
C ALA A 179 4.50 -19.40 16.73
N VAL A 180 4.32 -19.92 15.51
CA VAL A 180 3.46 -21.07 15.17
C VAL A 180 4.32 -22.24 14.69
N PRO A 181 3.77 -23.47 14.55
CA PRO A 181 4.52 -24.63 14.09
C PRO A 181 5.34 -24.33 12.81
N LEU A 182 6.60 -24.81 12.81
CA LEU A 182 7.52 -24.60 11.70
C LEU A 182 6.95 -25.09 10.35
N SER A 183 6.26 -26.23 10.38
CA SER A 183 5.60 -26.78 9.18
C SER A 183 4.59 -25.82 8.57
N TRP A 184 3.84 -25.07 9.38
CA TRP A 184 2.88 -24.08 8.86
C TRP A 184 3.61 -22.95 8.13
N ARG A 185 4.69 -22.44 8.75
CA ARG A 185 5.49 -21.34 8.17
C ARG A 185 6.15 -21.76 6.84
N GLN A 186 6.69 -22.97 6.78
CA GLN A 186 7.40 -23.46 5.59
C GLN A 186 6.46 -23.95 4.48
N THR A 187 5.36 -24.65 4.84
CA THR A 187 4.46 -25.22 3.82
C THR A 187 3.48 -24.19 3.27
N PHE A 188 3.01 -23.26 4.12
CA PHE A 188 1.93 -22.33 3.76
C PHE A 188 2.41 -20.87 3.72
N ASN A 189 3.70 -20.60 3.82
CA ASN A 189 4.27 -19.25 3.84
C ASN A 189 3.63 -18.34 4.90
N ILE A 190 3.36 -18.89 6.11
CA ILE A 190 2.70 -18.17 7.20
C ILE A 190 3.70 -17.20 7.84
N ARG A 191 3.49 -15.90 7.60
CA ARG A 191 4.24 -14.78 8.20
C ARG A 191 3.41 -13.51 8.19
N ALA A 192 3.85 -12.45 8.88
CA ALA A 192 3.33 -11.12 8.66
C ALA A 192 3.87 -10.57 7.33
N TYR A 193 2.98 -10.04 6.49
CA TYR A 193 3.31 -9.39 5.23
C TYR A 193 3.18 -7.87 5.33
N GLY A 194 2.13 -7.36 5.98
CA GLY A 194 1.80 -5.94 5.99
C GLY A 194 1.14 -5.50 4.69
N PHE A 195 0.47 -4.35 4.73
CA PHE A 195 -0.28 -3.77 3.60
C PHE A 195 -0.18 -2.25 3.62
N HIS A 196 -0.77 -1.57 2.62
CA HIS A 196 -0.64 -0.13 2.39
C HIS A 196 0.83 0.32 2.20
N GLY A 197 1.68 -0.58 1.71
CA GLY A 197 3.12 -0.34 1.61
C GLY A 197 3.46 0.88 0.74
N THR A 198 2.73 1.10 -0.36
CA THR A 198 2.86 2.28 -1.22
C THR A 198 2.62 3.58 -0.45
N SER A 199 1.55 3.63 0.35
CA SER A 199 1.26 4.78 1.21
C SER A 199 2.33 4.99 2.29
N HIS A 200 2.74 3.93 3.00
CA HIS A 200 3.78 4.03 4.03
C HIS A 200 5.13 4.49 3.45
N ALA A 201 5.50 4.00 2.28
CA ALA A 201 6.71 4.42 1.57
C ALA A 201 6.65 5.90 1.17
N TYR A 202 5.56 6.31 0.52
CA TYR A 202 5.32 7.68 0.11
C TYR A 202 5.39 8.64 1.29
N VAL A 203 4.55 8.42 2.32
CA VAL A 203 4.43 9.31 3.47
C VAL A 203 5.75 9.41 4.24
N SER A 204 6.49 8.32 4.41
CA SER A 204 7.78 8.37 5.12
C SER A 204 8.83 9.21 4.40
N ARG A 205 8.85 9.23 3.07
CA ARG A 205 9.71 10.12 2.28
C ARG A 205 9.28 11.57 2.44
N ARG A 206 7.99 11.86 2.30
CA ARG A 206 7.47 13.23 2.48
C ARG A 206 7.80 13.79 3.85
N VAL A 207 7.72 12.94 4.89
CA VAL A 207 8.13 13.35 6.26
C VAL A 207 9.61 13.69 6.32
N ALA A 208 10.49 12.94 5.67
CA ALA A 208 11.92 13.25 5.62
C ALA A 208 12.17 14.62 4.94
N ASP A 209 11.48 14.86 3.81
CA ASP A 209 11.52 16.17 3.12
C ASP A 209 11.02 17.32 4.01
N LEU A 210 9.89 17.13 4.72
CA LEU A 210 9.32 18.13 5.63
C LEU A 210 10.20 18.41 6.87
N LEU A 211 11.04 17.45 7.26
CA LEU A 211 12.04 17.61 8.32
C LEU A 211 13.36 18.21 7.81
N ASP A 212 13.51 18.38 6.50
CA ASP A 212 14.79 18.75 5.83
C ASP A 212 15.94 17.82 6.28
N ARG A 213 15.69 16.50 6.21
CA ARG A 213 16.62 15.44 6.59
C ARG A 213 16.72 14.35 5.53
N PRO A 214 17.89 13.72 5.39
CA PRO A 214 18.01 12.51 4.59
C PRO A 214 17.04 11.42 5.06
N LEU A 215 16.40 10.71 4.11
CA LEU A 215 15.47 9.64 4.43
C LEU A 215 16.13 8.55 5.29
N GLU A 216 17.40 8.24 5.01
CA GLU A 216 18.20 7.22 5.72
C GLU A 216 18.45 7.56 7.20
N GLU A 217 18.32 8.84 7.56
CA GLU A 217 18.50 9.34 8.94
C GLU A 217 17.18 9.58 9.66
N THR A 218 16.03 9.31 9.00
CA THR A 218 14.68 9.62 9.51
C THR A 218 13.96 8.37 9.96
N ASN A 219 13.44 8.40 11.21
CA ASN A 219 12.63 7.34 11.78
C ASN A 219 11.21 7.86 12.03
N THR A 220 10.23 7.22 11.39
CA THR A 220 8.84 7.69 11.40
C THR A 220 7.89 6.56 11.75
N VAL A 221 6.85 6.84 12.53
CA VAL A 221 5.66 6.00 12.59
C VAL A 221 4.61 6.63 11.69
N VAL A 222 4.19 5.89 10.67
CA VAL A 222 3.11 6.30 9.75
C VAL A 222 1.82 5.62 10.17
N LEU A 223 0.78 6.41 10.37
CA LEU A 223 -0.58 6.00 10.70
C LEU A 223 -1.47 6.24 9.47
N HIS A 224 -1.66 5.20 8.64
CA HIS A 224 -2.57 5.22 7.51
C HIS A 224 -3.97 4.88 8.00
N LEU A 225 -4.84 5.87 8.09
CA LEU A 225 -6.16 5.77 8.72
C LEU A 225 -7.25 6.09 7.71
N GLY A 226 -7.75 5.06 7.04
CA GLY A 226 -8.90 5.10 6.14
C GLY A 226 -10.00 4.15 6.62
N ASN A 227 -10.87 3.72 5.71
CA ASN A 227 -11.81 2.62 6.01
C ASN A 227 -11.05 1.30 6.28
N GLY A 228 -9.92 1.06 5.59
CA GLY A 228 -8.83 0.19 6.03
C GLY A 228 -7.79 1.03 6.77
N ALA A 229 -7.20 0.49 7.85
CA ALA A 229 -6.22 1.22 8.65
C ALA A 229 -5.02 0.35 9.02
N SER A 230 -3.83 0.93 8.93
CA SER A 230 -2.59 0.30 9.39
C SER A 230 -1.60 1.32 9.96
N ALA A 231 -0.69 0.83 10.78
CA ALA A 231 0.44 1.60 11.30
C ALA A 231 1.75 0.91 10.90
N CYS A 232 2.79 1.68 10.61
CA CYS A 232 4.09 1.15 10.21
C CYS A 232 5.23 1.93 10.89
N ALA A 233 6.20 1.20 11.42
CA ALA A 233 7.49 1.73 11.85
C ALA A 233 8.44 1.76 10.66
N VAL A 234 8.86 2.94 10.25
CA VAL A 234 9.80 3.15 9.14
C VAL A 234 11.11 3.69 9.68
N GLN A 235 12.18 2.95 9.46
CA GLN A 235 13.54 3.31 9.86
C GLN A 235 14.39 3.52 8.61
N GLY A 236 14.89 4.74 8.40
CA GLY A 236 15.73 5.04 7.24
C GLY A 236 15.10 4.65 5.92
N GLY A 237 13.80 4.92 5.72
CA GLY A 237 13.06 4.56 4.51
C GLY A 237 12.68 3.09 4.36
N ARG A 238 12.88 2.25 5.40
CA ARG A 238 12.59 0.81 5.38
C ARG A 238 11.56 0.45 6.43
N SER A 239 10.55 -0.34 6.06
CA SER A 239 9.63 -0.91 7.03
C SER A 239 10.36 -1.87 7.96
N VAL A 240 10.25 -1.66 9.28
CA VAL A 240 10.86 -2.56 10.28
C VAL A 240 9.81 -3.29 11.13
N ASP A 241 8.57 -2.76 11.16
CA ASP A 241 7.41 -3.41 11.77
C ASP A 241 6.11 -2.76 11.24
N THR A 242 5.01 -3.50 11.25
CA THR A 242 3.70 -3.01 10.81
C THR A 242 2.56 -3.70 11.55
N SER A 243 1.41 -3.06 11.62
CA SER A 243 0.26 -3.55 12.39
C SER A 243 -0.53 -4.66 11.71
N MET A 244 -0.56 -4.70 10.37
CA MET A 244 -1.25 -5.77 9.64
C MET A 244 -0.35 -7.00 9.50
N GLY A 245 -0.97 -8.18 9.53
CA GLY A 245 -0.26 -9.46 9.57
C GLY A 245 -0.24 -10.23 8.25
N LEU A 246 -0.64 -11.52 8.34
CA LEU A 246 -0.82 -12.41 7.18
C LEU A 246 -1.88 -11.85 6.22
N SER A 247 -2.92 -11.27 6.76
CA SER A 247 -4.04 -10.64 6.05
C SER A 247 -4.25 -9.21 6.58
N PRO A 248 -5.05 -8.37 5.91
CA PRO A 248 -5.36 -7.02 6.36
C PRO A 248 -6.43 -6.98 7.48
N LEU A 249 -6.57 -8.05 8.28
CA LEU A 249 -7.54 -8.13 9.38
C LEU A 249 -6.97 -7.69 10.73
N GLY A 250 -5.67 -7.94 10.98
CA GLY A 250 -5.02 -7.63 12.26
C GLY A 250 -4.70 -6.14 12.44
N GLY A 251 -4.25 -5.77 13.62
CA GLY A 251 -3.78 -4.43 13.95
C GLY A 251 -4.87 -3.50 14.47
N LEU A 252 -5.11 -2.42 13.75
CA LEU A 252 -6.02 -1.34 14.11
C LEU A 252 -7.48 -1.70 13.88
N VAL A 253 -8.39 -1.04 14.59
CA VAL A 253 -9.83 -1.09 14.31
C VAL A 253 -10.10 -0.32 13.01
N MET A 254 -10.93 -0.89 12.15
CA MET A 254 -11.25 -0.37 10.82
C MET A 254 -12.78 -0.20 10.65
N GLY A 255 -13.24 0.21 9.49
CA GLY A 255 -14.68 0.37 9.24
C GLY A 255 -15.48 -0.91 9.51
N THR A 256 -15.07 -2.04 8.91
CA THR A 256 -15.75 -3.35 9.04
C THR A 256 -14.86 -4.47 9.58
N ARG A 257 -13.58 -4.20 9.86
CA ARG A 257 -12.59 -5.18 10.36
C ARG A 257 -12.17 -4.88 11.77
N PRO A 258 -11.96 -5.90 12.64
CA PRO A 258 -11.82 -5.70 14.10
C PRO A 258 -10.42 -5.26 14.55
N GLY A 259 -9.37 -5.46 13.74
CA GLY A 259 -7.99 -5.42 14.22
C GLY A 259 -7.62 -6.65 15.06
N ASP A 260 -6.71 -6.46 16.04
CA ASP A 260 -6.22 -7.55 16.88
C ASP A 260 -7.32 -8.21 17.72
N LEU A 261 -7.37 -9.52 17.64
CA LEU A 261 -8.27 -10.40 18.39
C LEU A 261 -7.50 -11.52 19.07
N ASP A 262 -8.14 -12.15 20.07
CA ASP A 262 -7.66 -13.38 20.65
C ASP A 262 -7.77 -14.54 19.64
N PRO A 263 -6.67 -15.27 19.34
CA PRO A 263 -6.69 -16.41 18.42
C PRO A 263 -7.57 -17.59 18.87
N GLY A 264 -8.01 -17.62 20.10
CA GLY A 264 -8.96 -18.62 20.62
C GLY A 264 -10.43 -18.34 20.27
N LEU A 265 -10.73 -17.12 19.77
CA LEU A 265 -12.10 -16.69 19.49
C LEU A 265 -12.86 -17.60 18.49
N PRO A 266 -12.28 -18.02 17.34
CA PRO A 266 -12.99 -18.91 16.41
C PRO A 266 -13.36 -20.26 17.07
N ALA A 267 -12.46 -20.87 17.81
CA ALA A 267 -12.73 -22.12 18.50
C ALA A 267 -13.78 -21.96 19.61
N HIS A 268 -13.80 -20.82 20.29
CA HIS A 268 -14.83 -20.51 21.29
C HIS A 268 -16.21 -20.40 20.64
N LEU A 269 -16.37 -19.57 19.62
CA LEU A 269 -17.64 -19.35 18.93
C LEU A 269 -18.15 -20.63 18.24
N SER A 270 -17.27 -21.46 17.69
CA SER A 270 -17.65 -22.75 17.15
C SER A 270 -18.26 -23.66 18.22
N ARG A 271 -17.70 -23.69 19.44
CA ARG A 271 -18.23 -24.51 20.54
C ARG A 271 -19.56 -24.01 21.13
N VAL A 272 -19.73 -22.69 21.29
CA VAL A 272 -20.86 -22.11 22.01
C VAL A 272 -22.02 -21.69 21.11
N ALA A 273 -21.72 -21.36 19.83
CA ALA A 273 -22.68 -20.87 18.86
C ALA A 273 -22.76 -21.72 17.59
N GLY A 274 -21.93 -22.75 17.45
CA GLY A 274 -21.88 -23.56 16.23
C GLY A 274 -21.35 -22.83 15.01
N MET A 275 -20.72 -21.66 15.18
CA MET A 275 -20.22 -20.83 14.07
C MET A 275 -19.16 -21.57 13.27
N THR A 276 -19.30 -21.55 11.96
CA THR A 276 -18.34 -22.14 11.00
C THR A 276 -17.20 -21.16 10.69
N LEU A 277 -16.09 -21.67 10.14
CA LEU A 277 -14.98 -20.78 9.73
C LEU A 277 -15.36 -19.79 8.63
N PRO A 278 -16.17 -20.14 7.59
CA PRO A 278 -16.65 -19.14 6.62
C PRO A 278 -17.51 -18.04 7.24
N GLU A 279 -18.41 -18.38 8.16
CA GLU A 279 -19.22 -17.37 8.87
C GLU A 279 -18.35 -16.46 9.73
N PHE A 280 -17.34 -17.03 10.42
CA PHE A 280 -16.39 -16.26 11.19
C PHE A 280 -15.55 -15.32 10.32
N ASP A 281 -15.02 -15.81 9.20
CA ASP A 281 -14.28 -15.00 8.24
C ASP A 281 -15.13 -13.86 7.65
N HIS A 282 -16.39 -14.14 7.30
CA HIS A 282 -17.34 -13.12 6.83
C HIS A 282 -17.56 -12.04 7.89
N ALA A 283 -17.82 -12.43 9.13
CA ALA A 283 -18.05 -11.50 10.24
C ALA A 283 -16.84 -10.60 10.48
N LEU A 284 -15.61 -11.15 10.41
CA LEU A 284 -14.38 -10.35 10.58
C LEU A 284 -14.16 -9.36 9.43
N ASN A 285 -14.55 -9.71 8.21
CA ASN A 285 -14.32 -8.84 7.05
C ASN A 285 -15.41 -7.79 6.85
N LYS A 286 -16.68 -8.07 7.24
CA LYS A 286 -17.84 -7.28 6.86
C LYS A 286 -18.69 -6.73 8.00
N GLU A 287 -18.64 -7.36 9.19
CA GLU A 287 -19.59 -7.07 10.28
C GLU A 287 -18.88 -6.62 11.56
N SER A 288 -17.55 -6.47 11.53
CA SER A 288 -16.73 -6.06 12.67
C SER A 288 -16.36 -4.57 12.64
N GLY A 289 -15.38 -4.17 13.43
CA GLY A 289 -14.87 -2.80 13.47
C GLY A 289 -15.89 -1.77 13.93
N LEU A 290 -15.89 -0.59 13.30
CA LEU A 290 -16.85 0.49 13.60
C LEU A 290 -18.29 0.05 13.35
N GLN A 291 -18.53 -0.73 12.28
CA GLN A 291 -19.83 -1.32 11.98
C GLN A 291 -20.38 -2.12 13.18
N ALA A 292 -19.55 -2.94 13.83
CA ALA A 292 -19.99 -3.69 15.01
C ALA A 292 -20.15 -2.81 16.25
N LEU A 293 -19.27 -1.83 16.44
CA LEU A 293 -19.24 -1.00 17.65
C LEU A 293 -20.32 0.08 17.65
N ALA A 294 -20.57 0.69 16.49
CA ALA A 294 -21.47 1.83 16.36
C ALA A 294 -22.61 1.64 15.35
N GLY A 295 -22.68 0.50 14.66
CA GLY A 295 -23.69 0.24 13.62
C GLY A 295 -23.46 0.98 12.30
N ASP A 296 -22.30 1.60 12.14
CA ASP A 296 -21.90 2.30 10.92
C ASP A 296 -20.38 2.13 10.68
N SER A 297 -19.98 1.93 9.43
CA SER A 297 -18.58 1.81 9.04
C SER A 297 -17.93 3.13 8.62
N ASP A 298 -18.73 4.18 8.40
CA ASP A 298 -18.25 5.53 8.09
C ASP A 298 -17.88 6.28 9.38
N PHE A 299 -16.59 6.55 9.54
CA PHE A 299 -16.09 7.25 10.73
C PHE A 299 -16.72 8.63 10.92
N ARG A 300 -17.09 9.34 9.85
CA ARG A 300 -17.75 10.66 9.94
C ARG A 300 -19.12 10.56 10.60
N GLN A 301 -19.91 9.54 10.23
CA GLN A 301 -21.22 9.28 10.84
C GLN A 301 -21.08 8.86 12.32
N VAL A 302 -20.03 8.08 12.63
CA VAL A 302 -19.71 7.72 14.02
C VAL A 302 -19.39 8.98 14.84
N MET A 303 -18.61 9.93 14.28
CA MET A 303 -18.25 11.18 14.96
C MET A 303 -19.48 12.09 15.17
N GLU A 304 -20.33 12.26 14.15
CA GLU A 304 -21.59 13.04 14.28
C GLU A 304 -22.49 12.48 15.39
N ARG A 305 -22.64 11.15 15.46
CA ARG A 305 -23.43 10.49 16.50
C ARG A 305 -22.81 10.62 17.88
N ARG A 306 -21.46 10.50 17.99
CA ARG A 306 -20.73 10.75 19.23
C ARG A 306 -20.98 12.15 19.77
N ASP A 307 -20.91 13.16 18.91
CA ASP A 307 -21.12 14.55 19.29
C ASP A 307 -22.58 14.82 19.67
N ALA A 308 -23.53 14.04 19.15
CA ALA A 308 -24.90 14.02 19.57
C ALA A 308 -25.16 13.24 20.89
N GLY A 309 -24.10 12.67 21.50
CA GLY A 309 -24.19 11.97 22.79
C GLY A 309 -24.52 10.48 22.70
N ASP A 310 -24.33 9.84 21.53
CA ASP A 310 -24.49 8.38 21.36
C ASP A 310 -23.38 7.63 22.08
N GLU A 311 -23.73 6.84 23.10
CA GLU A 311 -22.77 6.09 23.93
C GLU A 311 -21.99 5.04 23.13
N ALA A 312 -22.64 4.37 22.15
CA ALA A 312 -21.98 3.36 21.32
C ALA A 312 -20.94 3.99 20.39
N ALA A 313 -21.25 5.15 19.80
CA ALA A 313 -20.30 5.91 18.99
C ALA A 313 -19.15 6.47 19.84
N GLY A 314 -19.44 6.91 21.07
CA GLY A 314 -18.42 7.32 22.04
C GLY A 314 -17.46 6.18 22.37
N LEU A 315 -17.98 4.99 22.68
CA LEU A 315 -17.19 3.80 22.93
C LEU A 315 -16.34 3.40 21.70
N ALA A 316 -16.93 3.46 20.50
CA ALA A 316 -16.22 3.15 19.26
C ALA A 316 -15.00 4.06 19.06
N PHE A 317 -15.15 5.37 19.26
CA PHE A 317 -14.05 6.33 19.22
C PHE A 317 -12.97 5.99 20.25
N ASP A 318 -13.35 5.73 21.51
CA ASP A 318 -12.38 5.39 22.56
C ASP A 318 -11.62 4.11 22.28
N VAL A 319 -12.26 3.09 21.69
CA VAL A 319 -11.63 1.84 21.26
C VAL A 319 -10.62 2.09 20.14
N VAL A 320 -10.97 2.91 19.12
CA VAL A 320 -10.07 3.28 18.03
C VAL A 320 -8.85 4.02 18.57
N VAL A 321 -9.04 5.05 19.38
CA VAL A 321 -7.93 5.83 19.99
C VAL A 321 -7.05 4.93 20.85
N HIS A 322 -7.63 4.07 21.68
CA HIS A 322 -6.86 3.16 22.54
C HIS A 322 -5.98 2.20 21.72
N ARG A 323 -6.51 1.65 20.63
CA ARG A 323 -5.75 0.75 19.73
C ARG A 323 -4.64 1.49 18.99
N LEU A 324 -4.90 2.72 18.50
CA LEU A 324 -3.89 3.57 17.89
C LEU A 324 -2.74 3.86 18.84
N VAL A 325 -3.03 4.28 20.07
CA VAL A 325 -1.99 4.58 21.08
C VAL A 325 -1.16 3.35 21.42
N ARG A 326 -1.77 2.16 21.53
CA ARG A 326 -1.04 0.91 21.76
C ARG A 326 -0.07 0.59 20.63
N HIS A 327 -0.52 0.66 19.38
CA HIS A 327 0.34 0.39 18.22
C HIS A 327 1.41 1.46 18.04
N LEU A 328 1.07 2.75 18.19
CA LEU A 328 2.03 3.83 18.15
C LEU A 328 3.14 3.65 19.19
N GLY A 329 2.79 3.34 20.44
CA GLY A 329 3.77 3.07 21.48
C GLY A 329 4.66 1.87 21.20
N ALA A 330 4.10 0.76 20.71
CA ALA A 330 4.87 -0.43 20.35
C ALA A 330 5.84 -0.14 19.21
N LEU A 331 5.38 0.49 18.13
CA LEU A 331 6.18 0.82 16.96
C LEU A 331 7.27 1.85 17.26
N ALA A 332 6.99 2.84 18.11
CA ALA A 332 7.98 3.80 18.58
C ALA A 332 9.12 3.14 19.37
N LEU A 333 8.80 2.15 20.20
CA LEU A 333 9.82 1.39 20.94
C LEU A 333 10.64 0.47 20.02
N VAL A 334 10.04 -0.11 18.98
CA VAL A 334 10.76 -0.90 17.97
C VAL A 334 11.80 -0.04 17.24
N LEU A 335 11.47 1.22 16.93
CA LEU A 335 12.39 2.16 16.30
C LEU A 335 13.54 2.59 17.23
N GLY A 336 13.34 2.58 18.56
CA GLY A 336 14.30 3.06 19.55
C GLY A 336 14.48 4.56 19.56
N ARG A 337 14.46 5.23 18.39
CA ARG A 337 14.40 6.69 18.21
C ARG A 337 13.25 7.02 17.28
N LEU A 338 12.45 7.99 17.65
CA LEU A 338 11.33 8.48 16.85
C LEU A 338 11.58 9.96 16.50
N ASP A 339 11.56 10.30 15.22
CA ASP A 339 11.71 11.67 14.73
C ASP A 339 10.35 12.28 14.41
N ALA A 340 9.41 11.47 13.87
CA ALA A 340 8.09 11.96 13.53
C ALA A 340 6.97 10.91 13.63
N ILE A 341 5.74 11.41 13.77
CA ILE A 341 4.48 10.67 13.61
C ILE A 341 3.74 11.30 12.43
N ALA A 342 3.30 10.52 11.48
CA ALA A 342 2.53 11.01 10.33
C ALA A 342 1.14 10.38 10.30
N PHE A 343 0.12 11.23 10.13
CA PHE A 343 -1.27 10.84 9.91
C PHE A 343 -1.59 11.01 8.44
N THR A 344 -2.23 9.99 7.85
CA THR A 344 -2.56 9.99 6.42
C THR A 344 -3.85 9.21 6.15
N ALA A 345 -4.33 9.25 4.95
CA ALA A 345 -5.60 8.71 4.47
C ALA A 345 -6.82 9.39 5.12
N GLY A 346 -8.00 9.07 4.60
CA GLY A 346 -9.21 9.86 4.82
C GLY A 346 -9.54 10.22 6.27
N ILE A 347 -9.39 9.31 7.23
CA ILE A 347 -9.61 9.59 8.66
C ILE A 347 -8.41 10.36 9.25
N GLY A 348 -7.18 9.93 8.89
CA GLY A 348 -5.96 10.57 9.40
C GLY A 348 -5.83 12.03 8.96
N GLU A 349 -6.26 12.34 7.76
CA GLU A 349 -6.21 13.68 7.17
C GLU A 349 -7.34 14.59 7.69
N ASN A 350 -8.54 14.04 7.90
CA ASN A 350 -9.75 14.85 8.09
C ASN A 350 -10.35 14.79 9.50
N SER A 351 -9.72 14.12 10.49
CA SER A 351 -10.25 14.10 11.87
C SER A 351 -9.24 14.72 12.86
N PRO A 352 -9.35 16.03 13.11
CA PRO A 352 -8.52 16.72 14.11
C PRO A 352 -8.72 16.18 15.53
N GLU A 353 -9.93 15.75 15.88
CA GLU A 353 -10.25 15.20 17.19
C GLU A 353 -9.55 13.87 17.44
N LEU A 354 -9.49 12.99 16.41
CA LEU A 354 -8.78 11.72 16.51
C LEU A 354 -7.28 11.97 16.69
N ARG A 355 -6.70 12.83 15.87
CA ARG A 355 -5.27 13.16 15.95
C ARG A 355 -4.92 13.75 17.32
N ALA A 356 -5.74 14.70 17.81
CA ALA A 356 -5.55 15.30 19.13
C ALA A 356 -5.61 14.23 20.24
N ALA A 357 -6.65 13.38 20.24
CA ALA A 357 -6.83 12.35 21.25
C ALA A 357 -5.69 11.31 21.28
N VAL A 358 -5.08 11.02 20.13
CA VAL A 358 -3.90 10.15 20.02
C VAL A 358 -2.65 10.86 20.52
N LEU A 359 -2.38 12.09 20.08
CA LEU A 359 -1.16 12.83 20.41
C LEU A 359 -1.12 13.27 21.87
N GLU A 360 -2.24 13.63 22.48
CA GLU A 360 -2.34 13.92 23.91
C GLU A 360 -1.89 12.72 24.77
N ARG A 361 -2.23 11.49 24.35
CA ARG A 361 -1.80 10.25 25.03
C ARG A 361 -0.36 9.85 24.68
N ALA A 362 0.21 10.41 23.61
CA ALA A 362 1.58 10.15 23.15
C ALA A 362 2.63 11.09 23.77
N GLY A 363 2.29 11.88 24.79
CA GLY A 363 3.20 12.84 25.44
C GLY A 363 4.50 12.19 25.97
N LEU A 364 4.48 10.92 26.37
CA LEU A 364 5.68 10.16 26.74
C LEU A 364 6.70 10.03 25.59
N LEU A 365 6.27 10.16 24.34
CA LEU A 365 7.15 10.14 23.17
C LEU A 365 7.80 11.51 22.89
N GLY A 366 7.42 12.54 23.65
CA GLY A 366 7.96 13.89 23.49
C GLY A 366 7.26 14.71 22.40
N VAL A 367 6.05 14.30 21.96
CA VAL A 367 5.25 15.07 21.02
C VAL A 367 4.42 16.12 21.76
N ALA A 368 4.40 17.36 21.24
CA ALA A 368 3.57 18.45 21.72
C ALA A 368 2.68 18.94 20.58
N LEU A 369 1.36 18.82 20.73
CA LEU A 369 0.37 19.20 19.73
C LEU A 369 0.29 20.73 19.57
N ASP A 370 0.27 21.20 18.32
CA ASP A 370 -0.22 22.54 17.97
C ASP A 370 -1.70 22.44 17.61
N ALA A 371 -2.57 22.82 18.53
CA ALA A 371 -4.01 22.68 18.38
C ALA A 371 -4.56 23.48 17.17
N ALA A 372 -4.00 24.67 16.90
CA ALA A 372 -4.45 25.50 15.79
C ALA A 372 -4.07 24.90 14.43
N ALA A 373 -2.83 24.40 14.30
CA ALA A 373 -2.39 23.73 13.08
C ALA A 373 -3.12 22.38 12.86
N ASN A 374 -3.47 21.69 13.95
CA ASN A 374 -4.22 20.43 13.87
C ASN A 374 -5.66 20.59 13.43
N GLU A 375 -6.32 21.72 13.79
CA GLU A 375 -7.72 21.94 13.49
C GLU A 375 -8.02 22.03 11.98
N SER A 376 -7.14 22.69 11.23
CA SER A 376 -7.34 22.95 9.81
C SER A 376 -6.02 22.82 9.05
N PRO A 377 -5.51 21.59 8.87
CA PRO A 377 -4.31 21.39 8.06
C PRO A 377 -4.59 21.69 6.59
N ASP A 378 -3.65 22.37 5.92
CA ASP A 378 -3.70 22.63 4.49
C ASP A 378 -2.61 21.79 3.80
N GLY A 379 -3.03 20.68 3.18
CA GLY A 379 -2.11 19.74 2.58
C GLY A 379 -1.12 19.13 3.58
N GLU A 380 0.15 19.12 3.23
CA GLU A 380 1.22 18.63 4.11
C GLU A 380 1.51 19.65 5.22
N THR A 381 1.05 19.35 6.42
CA THR A 381 1.07 20.29 7.53
C THR A 381 1.72 19.69 8.78
N ARG A 382 2.65 20.39 9.37
CA ARG A 382 3.16 20.09 10.73
C ARG A 382 2.09 20.49 11.75
N ILE A 383 1.66 19.53 12.55
CA ILE A 383 0.63 19.70 13.60
C ILE A 383 1.22 19.58 15.02
N SER A 384 2.54 19.58 15.15
CA SER A 384 3.24 19.69 16.43
C SER A 384 3.89 21.06 16.56
N THR A 385 4.07 21.53 17.80
CA THR A 385 4.79 22.78 18.09
C THR A 385 6.24 22.72 17.59
N ALA A 386 6.85 23.89 17.38
CA ALA A 386 8.22 23.95 16.85
C ALA A 386 9.27 23.36 17.82
N ASP A 387 9.01 23.41 19.13
CA ASP A 387 9.84 22.85 20.19
C ASP A 387 9.53 21.40 20.55
N SER A 388 8.58 20.79 19.88
CA SER A 388 8.25 19.37 20.06
C SER A 388 9.47 18.49 19.72
N ALA A 389 9.84 17.58 20.64
CA ALA A 389 10.98 16.69 20.45
C ALA A 389 10.72 15.66 19.33
N VAL A 390 9.48 15.24 19.18
CA VAL A 390 8.99 14.40 18.07
C VAL A 390 8.02 15.25 17.24
N ALA A 391 8.28 15.38 15.96
CA ALA A 391 7.36 16.09 15.07
C ALA A 391 6.08 15.27 14.81
N ALA A 392 4.96 15.96 14.56
CA ALA A 392 3.75 15.31 14.07
C ALA A 392 3.26 16.05 12.83
N PHE A 393 2.82 15.26 11.83
CA PHE A 393 2.39 15.77 10.53
C PHE A 393 1.05 15.17 10.11
N VAL A 394 0.29 15.95 9.35
CA VAL A 394 -0.69 15.43 8.39
C VAL A 394 -0.01 15.43 7.04
N VAL A 395 -0.05 14.29 6.35
CA VAL A 395 0.53 14.13 5.01
C VAL A 395 -0.50 13.41 4.15
N PRO A 396 -1.17 14.09 3.22
CA PRO A 396 -2.05 13.43 2.27
C PRO A 396 -1.33 12.36 1.49
N THR A 397 -1.87 11.12 1.49
CA THR A 397 -1.26 10.05 0.73
C THR A 397 -1.49 10.23 -0.76
N ASN A 398 -0.52 9.81 -1.57
CA ASN A 398 -0.64 9.77 -3.03
C ASN A 398 -0.06 8.43 -3.52
N GLU A 399 -0.86 7.38 -3.38
CA GLU A 399 -0.47 6.02 -3.76
C GLU A 399 -0.29 5.90 -5.27
N GLU A 400 -1.09 6.61 -6.06
CA GLU A 400 -1.01 6.61 -7.52
C GLU A 400 0.31 7.23 -8.01
N TRP A 401 0.74 8.32 -7.40
CA TRP A 401 2.05 8.91 -7.70
C TRP A 401 3.19 7.98 -7.31
N GLU A 402 3.08 7.32 -6.17
CA GLU A 402 4.09 6.33 -5.76
C GLU A 402 4.19 5.19 -6.76
N ILE A 403 3.05 4.67 -7.23
CA ILE A 403 3.02 3.62 -8.26
C ILE A 403 3.65 4.12 -9.57
N ALA A 404 3.33 5.35 -9.98
CA ALA A 404 3.91 5.95 -11.18
C ALA A 404 5.45 6.08 -11.06
N ARG A 405 5.96 6.57 -9.93
CA ARG A 405 7.41 6.66 -9.65
C ARG A 405 8.11 5.30 -9.67
N GLU A 406 7.51 4.31 -9.02
CA GLU A 406 8.06 2.95 -9.00
C GLU A 406 8.10 2.34 -10.41
N ALA A 407 7.06 2.58 -11.22
CA ALA A 407 7.00 2.13 -12.60
C ALA A 407 8.09 2.77 -13.46
N THR A 408 8.22 4.10 -13.43
CA THR A 408 9.25 4.81 -14.22
C THR A 408 10.67 4.50 -13.72
N ARG A 409 10.86 4.33 -12.41
CA ARG A 409 12.14 3.89 -11.84
C ARG A 409 12.54 2.52 -12.37
N LEU A 410 11.62 1.55 -12.38
CA LEU A 410 11.88 0.22 -12.92
C LEU A 410 12.27 0.29 -14.40
N LEU A 411 11.50 1.01 -15.21
CA LEU A 411 11.74 1.16 -16.65
C LEU A 411 13.04 1.91 -16.95
N GLY A 412 13.39 2.94 -16.17
CA GLY A 412 14.66 3.65 -16.27
C GLY A 412 15.86 2.74 -16.02
N HIS A 413 15.77 1.85 -15.02
CA HIS A 413 16.80 0.84 -14.77
C HIS A 413 16.88 -0.21 -15.88
N GLU A 414 15.74 -0.65 -16.44
CA GLU A 414 15.71 -1.62 -17.52
C GLU A 414 16.12 -1.03 -18.88
N ALA A 415 15.86 0.25 -19.13
CA ALA A 415 16.33 0.96 -20.34
C ALA A 415 17.88 1.01 -20.37
N VAL A 416 18.53 1.06 -19.21
CA VAL A 416 20.00 0.97 -19.06
C VAL A 416 20.51 -0.47 -19.21
N TYR A 417 19.66 -1.49 -18.95
CA TYR A 417 20.05 -2.89 -19.03
C TYR A 417 18.98 -3.74 -19.74
N ARG A 418 19.14 -3.90 -21.04
CA ARG A 418 18.54 -5.02 -21.79
C ARG A 418 19.59 -6.11 -21.96
N PRO A 419 19.50 -7.25 -21.26
CA PRO A 419 20.44 -8.33 -21.47
C PRO A 419 20.35 -8.80 -22.94
N THR A 420 21.51 -8.98 -23.57
CA THR A 420 21.60 -9.56 -24.90
C THR A 420 21.07 -11.01 -24.87
N GLU A 421 20.67 -11.55 -26.03
CA GLU A 421 20.23 -12.95 -26.12
C GLU A 421 21.28 -13.94 -25.56
N HIS A 422 22.55 -13.62 -25.72
CA HIS A 422 23.66 -14.41 -25.18
C HIS A 422 23.72 -14.38 -23.64
N GLU A 423 23.50 -13.22 -23.03
CA GLU A 423 23.46 -13.04 -21.58
C GLU A 423 22.22 -13.74 -20.97
N ARG A 424 21.06 -13.70 -21.65
CA ARG A 424 19.87 -14.46 -21.24
C ARG A 424 20.13 -15.97 -21.25
N ALA A 425 20.75 -16.48 -22.33
CA ALA A 425 21.09 -17.89 -22.43
C ALA A 425 22.10 -18.34 -21.36
N SER A 426 23.11 -17.50 -21.06
CA SER A 426 24.09 -17.76 -20.01
C SER A 426 23.46 -17.74 -18.61
N LEU A 427 22.48 -16.88 -18.37
CA LEU A 427 21.77 -16.80 -17.11
C LEU A 427 20.86 -18.00 -16.88
N VAL A 428 20.11 -18.41 -17.92
CA VAL A 428 19.27 -19.62 -17.87
C VAL A 428 20.15 -20.84 -17.58
N ALA A 429 21.30 -20.96 -18.21
CA ALA A 429 22.25 -22.04 -17.94
C ALA A 429 22.81 -22.01 -16.51
N ALA A 430 23.05 -20.83 -15.93
CA ALA A 430 23.49 -20.68 -14.54
C ALA A 430 22.39 -21.03 -13.52
N LEU A 431 21.13 -20.71 -13.83
CA LEU A 431 19.96 -21.08 -13.04
C LEU A 431 19.72 -22.59 -13.04
N ASP A 432 19.79 -23.23 -14.22
CA ASP A 432 19.64 -24.68 -14.38
C ASP A 432 20.76 -25.45 -13.68
N ALA A 433 21.94 -24.85 -13.55
CA ALA A 433 23.08 -25.42 -12.81
C ALA A 433 23.00 -25.19 -11.28
N GLY A 434 21.98 -24.50 -10.76
CA GLY A 434 21.81 -24.23 -9.33
C GLY A 434 22.83 -23.25 -8.74
N HIS A 435 23.49 -22.44 -9.58
CA HIS A 435 24.55 -21.52 -9.17
C HIS A 435 24.08 -20.08 -8.94
N ALA A 436 22.82 -19.78 -9.22
CA ALA A 436 22.23 -18.47 -8.98
C ALA A 436 20.80 -18.64 -8.41
N ASN A 437 20.45 -17.80 -7.44
CA ASN A 437 19.08 -17.69 -6.95
C ASN A 437 18.54 -16.32 -7.42
N PRO A 438 17.51 -16.28 -8.31
CA PRO A 438 17.09 -15.06 -8.99
C PRO A 438 16.34 -14.05 -8.14
N ASP A 439 16.26 -14.21 -6.83
CA ASP A 439 15.38 -13.45 -5.96
C ASP A 439 15.82 -12.01 -5.62
N SER A 440 16.88 -11.46 -6.23
CA SER A 440 17.24 -10.06 -6.03
C SER A 440 17.98 -9.42 -7.20
N LEU A 441 17.65 -8.19 -7.55
CA LEU A 441 18.40 -7.34 -8.50
C LEU A 441 19.89 -7.14 -8.10
N ARG A 442 20.23 -7.33 -6.82
CA ARG A 442 21.61 -7.35 -6.33
C ARG A 442 22.41 -8.53 -6.90
N GLU A 443 21.81 -9.70 -7.00
CA GLU A 443 22.46 -10.88 -7.59
C GLU A 443 22.73 -10.69 -9.07
N TRP A 444 21.87 -9.97 -9.80
CA TRP A 444 22.10 -9.58 -11.19
C TRP A 444 23.35 -8.71 -11.36
N SER A 445 23.63 -7.82 -10.41
CA SER A 445 24.84 -6.99 -10.46
C SER A 445 26.11 -7.79 -10.20
N GLU A 446 26.05 -8.82 -9.36
CA GLU A 446 27.18 -9.73 -9.09
C GLU A 446 27.41 -10.71 -10.24
N VAL A 447 26.35 -11.24 -10.85
CA VAL A 447 26.41 -12.05 -12.07
C VAL A 447 27.04 -11.24 -13.21
N ARG A 448 26.72 -9.96 -13.35
CA ARG A 448 27.31 -9.04 -14.33
C ARG A 448 28.81 -8.86 -14.12
N LYS A 449 29.28 -8.69 -12.87
CA LYS A 449 30.72 -8.59 -12.57
C LYS A 449 31.48 -9.87 -12.92
N GLY A 450 30.83 -11.04 -12.73
CA GLY A 450 31.38 -12.34 -13.13
C GLY A 450 31.48 -12.55 -14.64
N LEU A 451 30.50 -12.02 -15.40
CA LEU A 451 30.43 -12.12 -16.86
C LEU A 451 31.32 -11.11 -17.59
N SER A 452 31.60 -9.95 -16.97
CA SER A 452 32.51 -8.93 -17.53
C SER A 452 33.99 -9.18 -17.28
N GLY A 453 34.36 -10.22 -16.55
CA GLY A 453 35.72 -10.57 -16.16
C GLY A 453 36.40 -11.68 -17.00
N GLN A 454 35.81 -12.09 -18.14
CA GLN A 454 36.47 -13.00 -19.06
C GLN A 454 36.89 -12.29 -20.37
N PRO A 455 38.12 -12.52 -20.88
CA PRO A 455 38.71 -11.77 -22.00
C PRO A 455 38.07 -12.02 -23.33
#